data_2ef205fb800d5d95bd52fde087cc5502
#
_entry.id   2ef205fb800d5d95bd52fde087cc5502
#
_cell.length_a   1.000
_cell.length_b   1.000
_cell.length_c   1.000
_cell.angle_alpha   90.00
_cell.angle_beta   90.00
_cell.angle_gamma   90.00
#
_symmetry.space_group_name_H-M   'P 1'
#
loop_
_entity.id
_entity.type
_entity.pdbx_description
1 polymer ?
#
loop_
_entity_poly.entity_id
_entity_poly.type
_entity_poly.pdbx_seq_one_letter_code
_entity_poly.pdbx_strand_id
1 'polypeptide(L)'
;MDITQLLDICISDKLIDMVISGQKNKSEDKAVKVRIRPVILKNEIEYQVSEFVGRKVLHSNHSAADVKKKIIDYMTEDFKQAQINMTDAAATILSSKSKTLTCKYKKAGQLKVQRDLSHNRTKKYIIQEGKPVAFMIDLGVMGQDGKIIRTRYDKFRQINRFLEYIEDILPKLDKERELTIIDFGCGKSYLTFAMYYYLKELKGYNIRIIGLDLKADVIEHCNELRTRYGYDKLDFYVGDIATYKDVDKVDMVVTLHACDTATDYALAKAVKWGAEVILSVPCCQHEANRTIKSDILSVSYTHLTLPTS
;
A
#
# COMPACT_ATOMS: atom_id res chain seq x y z
N MET A 1 9.88 -7.31 -35.80
CA MET A 1 9.97 -5.87 -35.42
C MET A 1 11.25 -5.72 -34.63
N ASP A 2 12.12 -4.83 -35.06
CA ASP A 2 13.34 -4.50 -34.30
C ASP A 2 13.00 -3.55 -33.11
N ILE A 3 13.98 -3.30 -32.22
CA ILE A 3 13.78 -2.48 -31.04
C ILE A 3 13.47 -1.02 -31.40
N THR A 4 14.07 -0.48 -32.45
CA THR A 4 13.87 0.93 -32.84
C THR A 4 12.43 1.15 -33.29
N GLN A 5 11.93 0.29 -34.18
CA GLN A 5 10.54 0.29 -34.62
C GLN A 5 9.56 0.14 -33.46
N LEU A 6 9.85 -0.76 -32.50
CA LEU A 6 9.03 -0.94 -31.31
C LEU A 6 9.01 0.32 -30.46
N LEU A 7 10.14 0.93 -30.18
CA LEU A 7 10.24 2.15 -29.35
C LEU A 7 9.60 3.36 -30.05
N ASP A 8 9.60 3.43 -31.38
CA ASP A 8 8.89 4.48 -32.12
C ASP A 8 7.38 4.41 -31.90
N ILE A 9 6.83 3.21 -31.76
CA ILE A 9 5.42 2.99 -31.44
C ILE A 9 5.13 3.27 -29.96
N CYS A 10 6.00 2.76 -29.06
CA CYS A 10 5.74 2.73 -27.63
C CYS A 10 6.02 4.07 -26.93
N ILE A 11 7.09 4.77 -27.33
CA ILE A 11 7.44 6.07 -26.77
C ILE A 11 6.62 7.16 -27.46
N SER A 12 5.37 7.22 -27.07
CA SER A 12 4.35 8.09 -27.63
C SER A 12 3.39 8.58 -26.53
N ASP A 13 2.41 9.37 -26.93
CA ASP A 13 1.33 9.79 -26.05
C ASP A 13 0.50 8.65 -25.47
N LYS A 14 0.61 7.43 -26.02
CA LYS A 14 -0.11 6.24 -25.56
C LYS A 14 0.64 5.46 -24.47
N LEU A 15 1.88 5.76 -24.19
CA LEU A 15 2.63 5.10 -23.11
C LEU A 15 1.98 5.36 -21.76
N ILE A 16 1.75 4.30 -20.97
CA ILE A 16 1.34 4.39 -19.57
C ILE A 16 2.60 4.36 -18.70
N ASP A 17 3.36 3.27 -18.78
CA ASP A 17 4.67 3.13 -18.17
C ASP A 17 5.50 2.02 -18.83
N MET A 18 6.79 2.03 -18.53
CA MET A 18 7.73 0.96 -18.87
C MET A 18 8.51 0.60 -17.63
N VAL A 19 8.69 -0.69 -17.40
CA VAL A 19 9.50 -1.24 -16.32
C VAL A 19 10.61 -2.10 -16.90
N ILE A 20 11.85 -1.72 -16.67
CA ILE A 20 13.06 -2.44 -17.08
C ILE A 20 13.63 -3.12 -15.84
N SER A 21 13.90 -4.42 -15.90
CA SER A 21 14.32 -5.21 -14.75
C SER A 21 15.14 -6.46 -15.14
N GLY A 22 15.61 -7.19 -14.12
CA GLY A 22 16.44 -8.36 -14.33
C GLY A 22 17.87 -7.99 -14.74
N GLN A 23 18.66 -7.49 -13.79
CA GLN A 23 20.07 -7.17 -14.02
C GLN A 23 20.82 -8.34 -14.69
N LYS A 24 21.65 -8.05 -15.68
CA LYS A 24 22.56 -9.03 -16.30
C LYS A 24 23.70 -9.38 -15.35
N ASN A 25 24.25 -8.37 -14.70
CA ASN A 25 25.28 -8.50 -13.68
C ASN A 25 24.77 -7.85 -12.39
N LYS A 26 24.63 -8.62 -11.32
CA LYS A 26 24.21 -8.11 -10.02
C LYS A 26 25.28 -7.17 -9.46
N SER A 27 24.91 -5.93 -9.17
CA SER A 27 25.74 -4.92 -8.52
C SER A 27 24.87 -4.03 -7.64
N GLU A 28 25.30 -3.76 -6.42
CA GLU A 28 24.60 -2.86 -5.50
C GLU A 28 24.70 -1.39 -5.91
N ASP A 29 25.73 -1.03 -6.66
CA ASP A 29 25.98 0.33 -7.15
C ASP A 29 25.20 0.65 -8.44
N LYS A 30 24.59 -0.36 -9.06
CA LYS A 30 23.78 -0.19 -10.27
C LYS A 30 22.30 -0.30 -9.97
N ALA A 31 21.49 0.31 -10.85
CA ALA A 31 20.04 0.22 -10.75
C ALA A 31 19.57 -1.24 -10.82
N VAL A 32 18.79 -1.69 -9.84
CA VAL A 32 18.13 -3.01 -9.84
C VAL A 32 16.89 -3.03 -10.73
N LYS A 33 16.34 -1.84 -10.98
CA LYS A 33 15.12 -1.61 -11.77
C LYS A 33 15.11 -0.18 -12.28
N VAL A 34 14.57 0.01 -13.48
CA VAL A 34 14.30 1.34 -14.03
C VAL A 34 12.82 1.42 -14.38
N ARG A 35 12.17 2.53 -14.02
CA ARG A 35 10.80 2.83 -14.44
C ARG A 35 10.79 4.10 -15.27
N ILE A 36 10.07 4.06 -16.40
CA ILE A 36 9.92 5.18 -17.31
C ILE A 36 8.44 5.47 -17.47
N ARG A 37 8.05 6.75 -17.37
CA ARG A 37 6.68 7.19 -17.60
C ARG A 37 6.64 8.54 -18.29
N PRO A 38 5.61 8.84 -19.11
CA PRO A 38 5.41 10.17 -19.63
C PRO A 38 4.99 11.14 -18.50
N VAL A 39 5.48 12.37 -18.58
CA VAL A 39 5.13 13.49 -17.69
C VAL A 39 4.99 14.75 -18.53
N ILE A 40 4.15 15.69 -18.12
CA ILE A 40 4.05 17.01 -18.76
C ILE A 40 4.97 17.97 -18.00
N LEU A 41 5.96 18.52 -18.69
CA LEU A 41 6.84 19.59 -18.22
C LEU A 41 6.79 20.75 -19.21
N LYS A 42 6.53 21.96 -18.72
CA LYS A 42 6.44 23.17 -19.55
C LYS A 42 5.54 23.01 -20.80
N ASN A 43 4.41 22.31 -20.64
CA ASN A 43 3.43 21.94 -21.68
C ASN A 43 3.94 20.98 -22.77
N GLU A 44 5.10 20.35 -22.59
CA GLU A 44 5.63 19.32 -23.48
C GLU A 44 5.63 17.96 -22.78
N ILE A 45 5.50 16.88 -23.55
CA ILE A 45 5.62 15.53 -23.01
C ILE A 45 7.11 15.17 -22.95
N GLU A 46 7.59 14.97 -21.72
CA GLU A 46 8.88 14.38 -21.43
C GLU A 46 8.71 13.01 -20.78
N TYR A 47 9.80 12.27 -20.69
CA TYR A 47 9.81 10.93 -20.12
C TYR A 47 10.67 10.91 -18.85
N GLN A 48 10.01 10.74 -17.70
CA GLN A 48 10.68 10.61 -16.43
C GLN A 48 11.25 9.20 -16.27
N VAL A 49 12.56 9.11 -16.17
CA VAL A 49 13.32 7.91 -15.85
C VAL A 49 13.57 7.88 -14.35
N SER A 50 13.18 6.79 -13.70
CA SER A 50 13.40 6.54 -12.26
C SER A 50 14.29 5.30 -12.12
N GLU A 51 15.53 5.49 -11.69
CA GLU A 51 16.51 4.42 -11.45
C GLU A 51 16.54 4.07 -9.98
N PHE A 52 16.30 2.80 -9.64
CA PHE A 52 16.30 2.28 -8.28
C PHE A 52 17.66 1.69 -7.94
N VAL A 53 18.48 2.41 -7.18
CA VAL A 53 19.87 2.04 -6.80
C VAL A 53 19.93 1.89 -5.29
N GLY A 54 20.08 0.67 -4.79
CA GLY A 54 20.05 0.38 -3.36
C GLY A 54 18.77 0.91 -2.71
N ARG A 55 18.90 1.83 -1.74
CA ARG A 55 17.78 2.51 -1.06
C ARG A 55 17.38 3.85 -1.69
N LYS A 56 18.02 4.25 -2.77
CA LYS A 56 17.80 5.55 -3.42
C LYS A 56 17.04 5.38 -4.72
N VAL A 57 16.26 6.39 -5.10
CA VAL A 57 15.64 6.50 -6.41
C VAL A 57 16.13 7.78 -7.05
N LEU A 58 16.81 7.64 -8.18
CA LEU A 58 17.31 8.76 -8.96
C LEU A 58 16.29 9.07 -10.06
N HIS A 59 15.94 10.34 -10.22
CA HIS A 59 15.00 10.78 -11.24
C HIS A 59 15.68 11.70 -12.24
N SER A 60 15.40 11.46 -13.52
CA SER A 60 15.80 12.36 -14.62
C SER A 60 14.68 12.44 -15.65
N ASN A 61 14.58 13.56 -16.35
CA ASN A 61 13.59 13.76 -17.40
C ASN A 61 14.32 13.86 -18.75
N HIS A 62 13.74 13.28 -19.78
CA HIS A 62 14.35 13.13 -21.07
C HIS A 62 13.35 13.39 -22.19
N SER A 63 13.85 13.88 -23.34
CA SER A 63 13.10 13.90 -24.57
C SER A 63 12.76 12.50 -25.07
N ALA A 64 11.81 12.36 -26.00
CA ALA A 64 11.50 11.08 -26.63
C ALA A 64 12.71 10.45 -27.31
N ALA A 65 13.57 11.27 -27.95
CA ALA A 65 14.77 10.79 -28.62
C ALA A 65 15.81 10.25 -27.62
N ASP A 66 16.04 10.97 -26.53
CA ASP A 66 17.05 10.58 -25.53
C ASP A 66 16.61 9.37 -24.71
N VAL A 67 15.33 9.27 -24.34
CA VAL A 67 14.81 8.12 -23.60
C VAL A 67 14.89 6.83 -24.42
N LYS A 68 14.65 6.90 -25.75
CA LYS A 68 14.81 5.74 -26.64
C LYS A 68 16.26 5.22 -26.63
N LYS A 69 17.24 6.10 -26.72
CA LYS A 69 18.67 5.74 -26.63
C LYS A 69 18.98 5.07 -25.29
N LYS A 70 18.57 5.69 -24.17
CA LYS A 70 18.74 5.11 -22.83
C LYS A 70 18.10 3.72 -22.68
N ILE A 71 16.92 3.49 -23.24
CA ILE A 71 16.26 2.18 -23.21
C ILE A 71 17.10 1.14 -23.94
N ILE A 72 17.63 1.48 -25.12
CA ILE A 72 18.49 0.58 -25.89
C ILE A 72 19.75 0.23 -25.08
N ASP A 73 20.40 1.23 -24.48
CA ASP A 73 21.59 1.03 -23.64
C ASP A 73 21.28 0.12 -22.44
N TYR A 74 20.22 0.39 -21.69
CA TYR A 74 19.78 -0.47 -20.58
C TYR A 74 19.54 -1.92 -21.02
N MET A 75 18.86 -2.12 -22.15
CA MET A 75 18.53 -3.46 -22.62
C MET A 75 19.72 -4.19 -23.20
N THR A 76 20.68 -3.46 -23.78
CA THR A 76 21.90 -4.06 -24.35
C THR A 76 22.93 -4.39 -23.27
N GLU A 77 23.11 -3.52 -22.28
CA GLU A 77 24.21 -3.66 -21.33
C GLU A 77 23.77 -4.19 -19.96
N ASP A 78 22.68 -3.67 -19.39
CA ASP A 78 22.41 -3.82 -17.96
C ASP A 78 21.26 -4.79 -17.63
N PHE A 79 20.24 -4.90 -18.46
CA PHE A 79 19.00 -5.59 -18.11
C PHE A 79 18.59 -6.68 -19.11
N LYS A 80 17.80 -7.65 -18.61
CA LYS A 80 17.33 -8.80 -19.38
C LYS A 80 15.94 -8.59 -19.96
N GLN A 81 15.10 -7.73 -19.36
CA GLN A 81 13.71 -7.55 -19.78
C GLN A 81 13.20 -6.14 -19.58
N ALA A 82 12.29 -5.73 -20.46
CA ALA A 82 11.45 -4.56 -20.28
C ALA A 82 9.99 -4.91 -20.57
N GLN A 83 9.09 -4.46 -19.70
CA GLN A 83 7.64 -4.54 -19.88
C GLN A 83 7.12 -3.14 -20.16
N ILE A 84 6.30 -2.99 -21.20
CA ILE A 84 5.77 -1.73 -21.68
C ILE A 84 4.25 -1.81 -21.66
N ASN A 85 3.61 -0.92 -20.95
CA ASN A 85 2.17 -0.80 -20.86
C ASN A 85 1.72 0.45 -21.63
N MET A 86 0.76 0.27 -22.52
CA MET A 86 0.15 1.35 -23.30
C MET A 86 -1.36 1.36 -23.11
N THR A 87 -2.02 2.41 -23.52
CA THR A 87 -3.49 2.52 -23.41
C THR A 87 -4.24 1.50 -24.27
N ASP A 88 -3.64 1.04 -25.35
CA ASP A 88 -4.25 0.17 -26.36
C ASP A 88 -3.37 -1.04 -26.72
N ALA A 89 -2.24 -1.21 -26.03
CA ALA A 89 -1.30 -2.30 -26.29
C ALA A 89 -0.41 -2.60 -25.10
N ALA A 90 0.28 -3.73 -25.17
CA ALA A 90 1.40 -4.08 -24.28
C ALA A 90 2.57 -4.59 -25.13
N ALA A 91 3.78 -4.32 -24.70
CA ALA A 91 4.97 -4.84 -25.35
C ALA A 91 5.98 -5.36 -24.33
N THR A 92 6.85 -6.25 -24.82
CA THR A 92 7.93 -6.83 -24.01
C THR A 92 9.21 -6.86 -24.85
N ILE A 93 10.32 -6.44 -24.26
CA ILE A 93 11.64 -6.58 -24.81
C ILE A 93 12.42 -7.56 -23.94
N LEU A 94 13.01 -8.58 -24.55
CA LEU A 94 13.87 -9.55 -23.88
C LEU A 94 15.27 -9.46 -24.46
N SER A 95 16.28 -9.47 -23.61
CA SER A 95 17.69 -9.50 -24.00
C SER A 95 18.31 -10.86 -23.68
N SER A 96 18.87 -11.50 -24.67
CA SER A 96 19.60 -12.77 -24.50
C SER A 96 20.99 -12.55 -23.90
N LYS A 97 21.66 -13.64 -23.53
CA LYS A 97 23.09 -13.60 -23.11
C LYS A 97 24.01 -13.05 -24.20
N SER A 98 23.67 -13.28 -25.45
CA SER A 98 24.40 -12.77 -26.63
C SER A 98 24.05 -11.33 -27.02
N LYS A 99 23.34 -10.60 -26.13
CA LYS A 99 22.83 -9.24 -26.35
C LYS A 99 21.80 -9.09 -27.48
N THR A 100 21.30 -10.20 -28.02
CA THR A 100 20.22 -10.17 -29.03
C THR A 100 18.93 -9.77 -28.37
N LEU A 101 18.23 -8.77 -28.92
CA LEU A 101 16.98 -8.23 -28.42
C LEU A 101 15.79 -8.86 -29.17
N THR A 102 14.86 -9.42 -28.42
CA THR A 102 13.61 -9.96 -28.96
C THR A 102 12.45 -9.06 -28.51
N CYS A 103 11.70 -8.52 -29.47
CA CYS A 103 10.60 -7.61 -29.25
C CYS A 103 9.25 -8.29 -29.53
N LYS A 104 8.32 -8.24 -28.58
CA LYS A 104 6.96 -8.72 -28.71
C LYS A 104 6.01 -7.55 -28.51
N TYR A 105 5.01 -7.40 -29.40
CA TYR A 105 3.97 -6.38 -29.32
C TYR A 105 2.60 -7.06 -29.45
N LYS A 106 1.68 -6.72 -28.54
CA LYS A 106 0.32 -7.26 -28.51
C LYS A 106 -0.66 -6.09 -28.37
N LYS A 107 -1.53 -5.91 -29.35
CA LYS A 107 -2.68 -5.02 -29.21
C LYS A 107 -3.61 -5.56 -28.12
N ALA A 108 -4.05 -4.69 -27.24
CA ALA A 108 -5.07 -4.98 -26.23
C ALA A 108 -6.28 -4.07 -26.52
N GLY A 109 -7.47 -4.48 -26.07
CA GLY A 109 -8.60 -3.55 -26.07
C GLY A 109 -8.30 -2.32 -25.23
N GLN A 110 -8.95 -1.19 -25.53
CA GLN A 110 -8.72 0.06 -24.79
C GLN A 110 -8.87 -0.17 -23.28
N LEU A 111 -7.78 -0.07 -22.55
CA LEU A 111 -7.82 0.00 -21.11
C LEU A 111 -8.34 1.40 -20.72
N LYS A 112 -9.46 1.47 -20.01
CA LYS A 112 -9.96 2.72 -19.40
C LYS A 112 -9.07 3.13 -18.23
N VAL A 113 -7.78 3.31 -18.47
CA VAL A 113 -6.85 3.79 -17.45
C VAL A 113 -6.75 5.30 -17.60
N GLN A 114 -7.23 6.02 -16.59
CA GLN A 114 -7.05 7.46 -16.51
C GLN A 114 -5.56 7.75 -16.29
N ARG A 115 -4.90 8.38 -17.27
CA ARG A 115 -3.48 8.71 -17.17
C ARG A 115 -3.30 9.93 -16.29
N ASP A 116 -2.48 9.79 -15.27
CA ASP A 116 -1.95 10.92 -14.54
C ASP A 116 -0.58 11.29 -15.13
N LEU A 117 -0.55 12.35 -15.96
CA LEU A 117 0.64 12.89 -16.59
C LEU A 117 1.31 13.97 -15.73
N SER A 118 0.83 14.22 -14.52
CA SER A 118 1.44 15.20 -13.62
C SER A 118 2.87 14.78 -13.28
N HIS A 119 3.79 15.75 -13.36
CA HIS A 119 5.21 15.55 -12.99
C HIS A 119 5.34 15.20 -11.51
N ASN A 120 4.64 15.94 -10.65
CA ASN A 120 4.55 15.68 -9.23
C ASN A 120 3.25 14.94 -8.92
N ARG A 121 3.30 13.63 -8.84
CA ARG A 121 2.20 12.83 -8.31
C ARG A 121 2.03 13.11 -6.83
N THR A 122 1.08 13.95 -6.49
CA THR A 122 0.58 14.04 -5.12
C THR A 122 -0.34 12.84 -4.88
N LYS A 123 0.05 11.96 -3.96
CA LYS A 123 -0.82 10.88 -3.52
C LYS A 123 -2.07 11.51 -2.89
N LYS A 124 -3.26 11.16 -3.42
CA LYS A 124 -4.51 11.55 -2.79
C LYS A 124 -4.71 10.68 -1.54
N TYR A 125 -4.47 11.26 -0.39
CA TYR A 125 -4.72 10.62 0.88
C TYR A 125 -6.20 10.72 1.26
N ILE A 126 -6.71 9.72 1.98
CA ILE A 126 -8.09 9.71 2.52
C ILE A 126 -8.24 10.83 3.55
N ILE A 127 -7.32 10.88 4.53
CA ILE A 127 -7.19 12.05 5.41
C ILE A 127 -6.27 13.02 4.70
N GLN A 128 -6.79 14.20 4.35
CA GLN A 128 -6.08 15.21 3.58
C GLN A 128 -5.36 16.19 4.49
N GLU A 129 -4.22 16.68 4.04
CA GLU A 129 -3.57 17.84 4.65
C GLU A 129 -4.43 19.09 4.47
N GLY A 130 -4.40 19.98 5.45
CA GLY A 130 -5.18 21.24 5.45
C GLY A 130 -6.58 21.12 6.05
N LYS A 131 -7.02 19.92 6.44
CA LYS A 131 -8.27 19.72 7.20
C LYS A 131 -7.92 19.17 8.58
N PRO A 132 -8.10 19.95 9.66
CA PRO A 132 -7.81 19.50 11.01
C PRO A 132 -8.66 18.29 11.40
N VAL A 133 -8.01 17.27 11.96
CA VAL A 133 -8.66 16.05 12.47
C VAL A 133 -8.21 15.84 13.92
N ALA A 134 -9.15 15.84 14.85
CA ALA A 134 -8.86 15.90 16.30
C ALA A 134 -7.91 14.79 16.77
N PHE A 135 -8.17 13.53 16.44
CA PHE A 135 -7.29 12.43 16.85
C PHE A 135 -5.88 12.50 16.23
N MET A 136 -5.75 13.08 15.04
CA MET A 136 -4.45 13.28 14.39
C MET A 136 -3.62 14.37 15.06
N ILE A 137 -4.31 15.40 15.59
CA ILE A 137 -3.70 16.50 16.34
C ILE A 137 -3.20 15.98 17.69
N ASP A 138 -4.04 15.27 18.44
CA ASP A 138 -3.67 14.69 19.74
C ASP A 138 -2.55 13.64 19.63
N LEU A 139 -2.48 12.94 18.51
CA LEU A 139 -1.36 12.05 18.17
C LEU A 139 -0.05 12.79 17.84
N GLY A 140 -0.09 14.11 17.70
CA GLY A 140 1.05 14.90 17.25
C GLY A 140 1.48 14.60 15.82
N VAL A 141 0.57 14.13 14.98
CA VAL A 141 0.80 13.86 13.54
C VAL A 141 0.41 15.06 12.70
N MET A 142 -0.57 15.83 13.17
CA MET A 142 -1.14 16.99 12.49
C MET A 142 -1.12 18.21 13.43
N GLY A 143 -0.85 19.38 12.88
CA GLY A 143 -0.97 20.65 13.60
C GLY A 143 -2.43 21.14 13.65
N GLN A 144 -2.70 22.13 14.49
CA GLN A 144 -4.02 22.77 14.59
C GLN A 144 -4.49 23.40 13.27
N ASP A 145 -3.54 23.78 12.40
CA ASP A 145 -3.80 24.29 11.05
C ASP A 145 -4.06 23.20 10.00
N GLY A 146 -4.10 21.93 10.41
CA GLY A 146 -4.29 20.78 9.54
C GLY A 146 -3.03 20.37 8.75
N LYS A 147 -1.89 21.01 8.96
CA LYS A 147 -0.64 20.59 8.31
C LYS A 147 -0.01 19.40 8.97
N ILE A 148 0.60 18.53 8.17
CA ILE A 148 1.26 17.34 8.68
C ILE A 148 2.64 17.68 9.26
N ILE A 149 2.89 17.23 10.49
CA ILE A 149 4.17 17.42 11.16
C ILE A 149 5.21 16.55 10.47
N ARG A 150 6.24 17.18 9.90
CA ARG A 150 7.22 16.56 9.00
C ARG A 150 7.88 15.31 9.60
N THR A 151 8.23 15.34 10.89
CA THR A 151 8.83 14.21 11.60
C THR A 151 7.86 13.04 11.82
N ARG A 152 6.56 13.26 11.65
CA ARG A 152 5.48 12.27 11.81
C ARG A 152 4.84 11.85 10.50
N TYR A 153 5.43 12.24 9.37
CA TYR A 153 4.87 11.95 8.05
C TYR A 153 4.75 10.44 7.77
N ASP A 154 5.64 9.61 8.32
CA ASP A 154 5.53 8.15 8.21
C ASP A 154 4.29 7.61 8.91
N LYS A 155 3.94 8.18 10.09
CA LYS A 155 2.72 7.84 10.82
C LYS A 155 1.47 8.24 10.05
N PHE A 156 1.47 9.44 9.46
CA PHE A 156 0.42 9.90 8.56
C PHE A 156 0.20 8.93 7.39
N ARG A 157 1.28 8.50 6.74
CA ARG A 157 1.21 7.53 5.64
C ARG A 157 0.68 6.16 6.10
N GLN A 158 1.11 5.69 7.28
CA GLN A 158 0.64 4.44 7.86
C GLN A 158 -0.87 4.46 8.09
N ILE A 159 -1.39 5.53 8.70
CA ILE A 159 -2.83 5.70 8.94
C ILE A 159 -3.60 5.69 7.61
N ASN A 160 -3.18 6.50 6.64
CA ASN A 160 -3.85 6.54 5.33
C ASN A 160 -3.78 5.19 4.61
N ARG A 161 -2.66 4.46 4.69
CA ARG A 161 -2.55 3.12 4.10
C ARG A 161 -3.52 2.12 4.73
N PHE A 162 -3.70 2.18 6.05
CA PHE A 162 -4.70 1.37 6.74
C PHE A 162 -6.11 1.71 6.25
N LEU A 163 -6.43 2.99 6.10
CA LEU A 163 -7.73 3.42 5.59
C LEU A 163 -7.97 3.01 4.14
N GLU A 164 -6.92 2.94 3.29
CA GLU A 164 -7.02 2.37 1.94
C GLU A 164 -7.49 0.90 1.98
N TYR A 165 -6.96 0.07 2.90
CA TYR A 165 -7.45 -1.30 3.08
C TYR A 165 -8.91 -1.34 3.55
N ILE A 166 -9.31 -0.43 4.44
CA ILE A 166 -10.73 -0.31 4.83
C ILE A 166 -11.58 0.09 3.60
N GLU A 167 -11.11 1.01 2.75
CA GLU A 167 -11.82 1.41 1.54
C GLU A 167 -12.04 0.24 0.56
N ASP A 168 -11.03 -0.61 0.40
CA ASP A 168 -11.10 -1.78 -0.50
C ASP A 168 -12.16 -2.81 -0.05
N ILE A 169 -12.46 -2.87 1.24
CA ILE A 169 -13.45 -3.82 1.79
C ILE A 169 -14.86 -3.23 1.96
N LEU A 170 -15.06 -1.92 1.76
CA LEU A 170 -16.37 -1.29 1.90
C LEU A 170 -17.49 -1.99 1.09
N PRO A 171 -17.26 -2.50 -0.14
CA PRO A 171 -18.31 -3.21 -0.88
C PRO A 171 -18.81 -4.49 -0.22
N LYS A 172 -18.10 -5.01 0.78
CA LYS A 172 -18.48 -6.20 1.54
C LYS A 172 -19.23 -5.86 2.83
N LEU A 173 -19.28 -4.58 3.22
CA LEU A 173 -19.94 -4.12 4.42
C LEU A 173 -21.35 -3.61 4.10
N ASP A 174 -22.34 -4.13 4.82
CA ASP A 174 -23.74 -3.72 4.70
C ASP A 174 -23.93 -2.32 5.30
N LYS A 175 -24.33 -1.36 4.50
CA LYS A 175 -24.55 0.04 4.93
C LYS A 175 -25.90 0.29 5.56
N GLU A 176 -26.87 -0.61 5.36
CA GLU A 176 -28.26 -0.42 5.77
C GLU A 176 -28.53 -0.79 7.25
N ARG A 177 -27.56 -1.45 7.90
CA ARG A 177 -27.66 -1.86 9.32
C ARG A 177 -26.46 -1.42 10.13
N GLU A 178 -26.59 -1.51 11.46
CA GLU A 178 -25.44 -1.31 12.35
C GLU A 178 -24.44 -2.46 12.19
N LEU A 179 -23.16 -2.12 12.02
CA LEU A 179 -22.06 -3.06 11.93
C LEU A 179 -21.29 -3.08 13.24
N THR A 180 -21.04 -4.27 13.78
CA THR A 180 -20.20 -4.46 14.96
C THR A 180 -18.78 -4.80 14.53
N ILE A 181 -17.82 -3.99 14.97
CA ILE A 181 -16.41 -4.12 14.66
C ILE A 181 -15.62 -4.30 15.95
N ILE A 182 -14.73 -5.27 16.02
CA ILE A 182 -13.84 -5.45 17.18
C ILE A 182 -12.39 -5.27 16.75
N ASP A 183 -11.65 -4.45 17.50
CA ASP A 183 -10.20 -4.25 17.37
C ASP A 183 -9.49 -4.85 18.57
N PHE A 184 -8.80 -5.96 18.36
CA PHE A 184 -8.04 -6.68 19.37
C PHE A 184 -6.59 -6.18 19.46
N GLY A 185 -6.14 -5.90 20.69
CA GLY A 185 -4.82 -5.35 20.93
C GLY A 185 -4.74 -3.92 20.39
N CYS A 186 -5.79 -3.13 20.61
CA CYS A 186 -5.91 -1.80 20.05
C CYS A 186 -4.82 -0.82 20.52
N GLY A 187 -4.14 -1.10 21.65
CA GLY A 187 -3.06 -0.28 22.20
C GLY A 187 -3.49 1.18 22.35
N LYS A 188 -2.69 2.12 21.86
CA LYS A 188 -3.04 3.56 21.84
C LYS A 188 -4.15 3.93 20.85
N SER A 189 -4.75 2.98 20.21
CA SER A 189 -5.99 3.03 19.41
C SER A 189 -6.03 4.06 18.27
N TYR A 190 -4.88 4.56 17.81
CA TYR A 190 -4.89 5.57 16.74
C TYR A 190 -5.46 5.04 15.41
N LEU A 191 -5.33 3.74 15.13
CA LEU A 191 -5.94 3.12 13.95
C LEU A 191 -7.44 2.87 14.18
N THR A 192 -7.85 2.56 15.41
CA THR A 192 -9.25 2.43 15.80
C THR A 192 -9.98 3.76 15.66
N PHE A 193 -9.38 4.87 16.13
CA PHE A 193 -9.91 6.22 15.93
C PHE A 193 -9.97 6.59 14.45
N ALA A 194 -8.96 6.25 13.67
CA ALA A 194 -8.94 6.50 12.23
C ALA A 194 -10.06 5.72 11.52
N MET A 195 -10.28 4.46 11.89
CA MET A 195 -11.34 3.62 11.35
C MET A 195 -12.73 4.19 11.68
N TYR A 196 -12.97 4.59 12.94
CA TYR A 196 -14.21 5.23 13.33
C TYR A 196 -14.47 6.50 12.53
N TYR A 197 -13.49 7.42 12.50
CA TYR A 197 -13.58 8.65 11.73
C TYR A 197 -13.90 8.39 10.24
N TYR A 198 -13.22 7.43 9.64
CA TYR A 198 -13.44 7.11 8.24
C TYR A 198 -14.81 6.51 7.97
N LEU A 199 -15.19 5.47 8.69
CA LEU A 199 -16.44 4.76 8.47
C LEU A 199 -17.66 5.61 8.89
N LYS A 200 -17.60 6.24 10.04
CA LYS A 200 -18.73 7.02 10.58
C LYS A 200 -18.81 8.41 9.96
N GLU A 201 -17.73 9.21 10.11
CA GLU A 201 -17.74 10.62 9.76
C GLU A 201 -17.62 10.88 8.26
N LEU A 202 -16.74 10.13 7.57
CA LEU A 202 -16.49 10.35 6.14
C LEU A 202 -17.41 9.53 5.23
N LYS A 203 -17.76 8.30 5.60
CA LYS A 203 -18.56 7.38 4.76
C LYS A 203 -20.00 7.21 5.22
N GLY A 204 -20.36 7.63 6.43
CA GLY A 204 -21.73 7.61 6.97
C GLY A 204 -22.26 6.21 7.25
N TYR A 205 -21.39 5.24 7.58
CA TYR A 205 -21.81 3.92 8.04
C TYR A 205 -22.38 3.98 9.45
N ASN A 206 -23.41 3.17 9.72
CA ASN A 206 -23.86 2.93 11.07
C ASN A 206 -22.97 1.84 11.68
N ILE A 207 -22.10 2.22 12.62
CA ILE A 207 -21.10 1.33 13.21
C ILE A 207 -21.09 1.41 14.72
N ARG A 208 -20.74 0.30 15.36
CA ARG A 208 -20.27 0.21 16.73
C ARG A 208 -18.89 -0.44 16.73
N ILE A 209 -17.90 0.24 17.29
CA ILE A 209 -16.53 -0.28 17.39
C ILE A 209 -16.20 -0.56 18.85
N ILE A 210 -15.61 -1.72 19.11
CA ILE A 210 -15.15 -2.17 20.42
C ILE A 210 -13.65 -2.40 20.33
N GLY A 211 -12.86 -1.59 21.05
CA GLY A 211 -11.43 -1.78 21.22
C GLY A 211 -11.12 -2.57 22.49
N LEU A 212 -10.26 -3.57 22.41
CA LEU A 212 -9.83 -4.37 23.55
C LEU A 212 -8.32 -4.34 23.70
N ASP A 213 -7.85 -4.12 24.92
CA ASP A 213 -6.45 -4.21 25.31
C ASP A 213 -6.33 -4.70 26.76
N LEU A 214 -5.19 -5.25 27.15
CA LEU A 214 -4.92 -5.73 28.50
C LEU A 214 -4.52 -4.60 29.47
N LYS A 215 -4.10 -3.44 28.95
CA LYS A 215 -3.55 -2.33 29.74
C LYS A 215 -4.66 -1.36 30.15
N ALA A 216 -5.00 -1.35 31.44
CA ALA A 216 -6.09 -0.53 31.97
C ALA A 216 -5.84 0.98 31.77
N ASP A 217 -4.61 1.45 32.00
CA ASP A 217 -4.21 2.85 31.82
C ASP A 217 -4.39 3.33 30.37
N VAL A 218 -4.08 2.46 29.40
CA VAL A 218 -4.27 2.74 27.98
C VAL A 218 -5.75 2.83 27.63
N ILE A 219 -6.57 1.92 28.15
CA ILE A 219 -8.02 1.88 27.92
C ILE A 219 -8.71 3.10 28.53
N GLU A 220 -8.35 3.49 29.75
CA GLU A 220 -8.86 4.70 30.39
C GLU A 220 -8.60 5.93 29.52
N HIS A 221 -7.37 6.11 29.09
CA HIS A 221 -6.98 7.21 28.20
C HIS A 221 -7.74 7.19 26.86
N CYS A 222 -7.93 6.01 26.25
CA CYS A 222 -8.69 5.88 25.00
C CYS A 222 -10.17 6.28 25.20
N ASN A 223 -10.78 5.94 26.34
CA ASN A 223 -12.15 6.34 26.68
C ASN A 223 -12.28 7.85 26.92
N GLU A 224 -11.28 8.50 27.52
CA GLU A 224 -11.22 9.95 27.62
C GLU A 224 -11.19 10.62 26.25
N LEU A 225 -10.31 10.12 25.35
CA LEU A 225 -10.16 10.64 23.99
C LEU A 225 -11.45 10.46 23.17
N ARG A 226 -12.09 9.28 23.22
CA ARG A 226 -13.34 9.05 22.50
C ARG A 226 -14.44 10.03 22.92
N THR A 227 -14.53 10.31 24.22
CA THR A 227 -15.50 11.28 24.78
C THR A 227 -15.20 12.70 24.28
N ARG A 228 -13.92 13.09 24.25
CA ARG A 228 -13.48 14.38 23.73
C ARG A 228 -13.79 14.55 22.24
N TYR A 229 -13.70 13.47 21.45
CA TYR A 229 -14.00 13.51 20.01
C TYR A 229 -15.50 13.36 19.70
N GLY A 230 -16.35 13.05 20.69
CA GLY A 230 -17.77 12.77 20.47
C GLY A 230 -18.02 11.45 19.73
N TYR A 231 -17.16 10.45 19.92
CA TYR A 231 -17.29 9.15 19.24
C TYR A 231 -18.18 8.19 20.05
N ASP A 232 -19.49 8.43 20.03
CA ASP A 232 -20.48 7.78 20.92
C ASP A 232 -20.60 6.25 20.71
N LYS A 233 -20.26 5.77 19.51
CA LYS A 233 -20.35 4.35 19.14
C LYS A 233 -18.96 3.65 19.13
N LEU A 234 -18.00 4.20 19.86
CA LEU A 234 -16.66 3.65 20.04
C LEU A 234 -16.43 3.43 21.53
N ASP A 235 -16.28 2.18 21.95
CA ASP A 235 -16.06 1.81 23.34
C ASP A 235 -14.73 1.05 23.49
N PHE A 236 -14.04 1.28 24.62
CA PHE A 236 -12.81 0.57 24.94
C PHE A 236 -12.95 -0.16 26.27
N TYR A 237 -12.54 -1.46 26.28
CA TYR A 237 -12.60 -2.30 27.47
C TYR A 237 -11.28 -2.97 27.75
N VAL A 238 -10.95 -3.13 29.03
CA VAL A 238 -9.87 -3.99 29.46
C VAL A 238 -10.34 -5.43 29.30
N GLY A 239 -9.68 -6.20 28.45
CA GLY A 239 -10.10 -7.58 28.22
C GLY A 239 -9.10 -8.39 27.41
N ASP A 240 -9.11 -9.68 27.71
CA ASP A 240 -8.37 -10.68 26.95
C ASP A 240 -9.22 -11.21 25.78
N ILE A 241 -8.63 -11.28 24.62
CA ILE A 241 -9.20 -11.88 23.41
C ILE A 241 -9.81 -13.26 23.71
N ALA A 242 -9.11 -14.11 24.46
CA ALA A 242 -9.54 -15.49 24.73
C ALA A 242 -10.85 -15.56 25.51
N THR A 243 -11.09 -14.62 26.43
CA THR A 243 -12.21 -14.63 27.38
C THR A 243 -13.38 -13.74 27.02
N TYR A 244 -13.21 -12.81 26.09
CA TYR A 244 -14.27 -11.85 25.73
C TYR A 244 -15.50 -12.55 25.11
N LYS A 245 -16.71 -12.27 25.67
CA LYS A 245 -17.97 -12.97 25.31
C LYS A 245 -19.17 -12.05 25.07
N ASP A 246 -18.96 -10.72 25.19
CA ASP A 246 -20.10 -9.77 25.26
C ASP A 246 -20.72 -9.43 23.89
N VAL A 247 -20.44 -10.24 22.86
CA VAL A 247 -21.03 -10.10 21.53
C VAL A 247 -21.34 -11.47 20.92
N ASP A 248 -22.51 -11.57 20.30
CA ASP A 248 -22.98 -12.78 19.62
C ASP A 248 -22.59 -12.81 18.14
N LYS A 249 -22.53 -11.65 17.50
CA LYS A 249 -22.18 -11.50 16.08
C LYS A 249 -21.24 -10.30 15.89
N VAL A 250 -20.23 -10.49 15.07
CA VAL A 250 -19.27 -9.46 14.69
C VAL A 250 -19.15 -9.44 13.17
N ASP A 251 -19.21 -8.27 12.57
CA ASP A 251 -19.11 -8.11 11.12
C ASP A 251 -17.67 -7.99 10.65
N MET A 252 -16.83 -7.32 11.44
CA MET A 252 -15.41 -7.17 11.14
C MET A 252 -14.54 -7.32 12.38
N VAL A 253 -13.47 -8.07 12.26
CA VAL A 253 -12.42 -8.19 13.27
C VAL A 253 -11.13 -7.57 12.75
N VAL A 254 -10.52 -6.73 13.58
CA VAL A 254 -9.23 -6.09 13.33
C VAL A 254 -8.26 -6.55 14.41
N THR A 255 -7.05 -6.96 14.01
CA THR A 255 -5.97 -7.37 14.91
C THR A 255 -4.63 -7.02 14.28
N LEU A 256 -4.17 -5.80 14.53
CA LEU A 256 -2.97 -5.26 13.90
C LEU A 256 -1.73 -5.34 14.80
N HIS A 257 -1.95 -5.47 16.11
CA HIS A 257 -0.87 -5.46 17.11
C HIS A 257 -0.97 -6.59 18.14
N ALA A 258 -1.87 -7.54 17.94
CA ALA A 258 -1.89 -8.77 18.72
C ALA A 258 -0.73 -9.66 18.27
N CYS A 259 0.22 -9.88 19.17
CA CYS A 259 1.40 -10.70 18.91
C CYS A 259 1.17 -12.14 19.36
N ASP A 260 1.92 -13.06 18.74
CA ASP A 260 1.97 -14.47 19.12
C ASP A 260 0.59 -15.15 19.09
N THR A 261 0.27 -15.96 20.08
CA THR A 261 -0.99 -16.72 20.19
C THR A 261 -2.25 -15.84 20.24
N ALA A 262 -2.13 -14.55 20.60
CA ALA A 262 -3.27 -13.63 20.60
C ALA A 262 -3.86 -13.42 19.18
N THR A 263 -3.04 -13.47 18.13
CA THR A 263 -3.52 -13.43 16.76
C THR A 263 -4.35 -14.66 16.42
N ASP A 264 -3.91 -15.86 16.86
CA ASP A 264 -4.62 -17.13 16.59
C ASP A 264 -5.98 -17.14 17.30
N TYR A 265 -6.05 -16.67 18.55
CA TYR A 265 -7.32 -16.50 19.29
C TYR A 265 -8.26 -15.49 18.59
N ALA A 266 -7.72 -14.37 18.09
CA ALA A 266 -8.51 -13.40 17.36
C ALA A 266 -9.13 -13.99 16.09
N LEU A 267 -8.34 -14.74 15.31
CA LEU A 267 -8.80 -15.40 14.10
C LEU A 267 -9.85 -16.48 14.40
N ALA A 268 -9.60 -17.32 15.40
CA ALA A 268 -10.55 -18.37 15.81
C ALA A 268 -11.90 -17.76 16.26
N LYS A 269 -11.87 -16.67 17.02
CA LYS A 269 -13.10 -15.95 17.42
C LYS A 269 -13.78 -15.27 16.25
N ALA A 270 -13.05 -14.63 15.36
CA ALA A 270 -13.61 -14.01 14.18
C ALA A 270 -14.41 -15.01 13.34
N VAL A 271 -13.86 -16.21 13.13
CA VAL A 271 -14.55 -17.32 12.44
C VAL A 271 -15.79 -17.76 13.22
N LYS A 272 -15.68 -17.93 14.55
CA LYS A 272 -16.80 -18.35 15.40
C LYS A 272 -17.95 -17.33 15.40
N TRP A 273 -17.68 -16.04 15.36
CA TRP A 273 -18.67 -14.97 15.28
C TRP A 273 -19.23 -14.74 13.86
N GLY A 274 -18.70 -15.48 12.86
CA GLY A 274 -19.10 -15.33 11.46
C GLY A 274 -18.72 -13.99 10.86
N ALA A 275 -17.57 -13.44 11.27
CA ALA A 275 -17.10 -12.15 10.74
C ALA A 275 -16.92 -12.22 9.24
N GLU A 276 -17.52 -11.28 8.52
CA GLU A 276 -17.41 -11.19 7.05
C GLU A 276 -16.04 -10.67 6.61
N VAL A 277 -15.38 -9.89 7.47
CA VAL A 277 -14.08 -9.28 7.21
C VAL A 277 -13.13 -9.52 8.39
N ILE A 278 -11.92 -9.93 8.08
CA ILE A 278 -10.82 -10.05 9.06
C ILE A 278 -9.61 -9.28 8.51
N LEU A 279 -9.14 -8.28 9.27
CA LEU A 279 -7.90 -7.56 9.01
C LEU A 279 -6.88 -7.94 10.06
N SER A 280 -5.88 -8.74 9.70
CA SER A 280 -4.86 -9.23 10.62
C SER A 280 -3.46 -8.95 10.10
N VAL A 281 -2.57 -8.53 10.99
CA VAL A 281 -1.14 -8.32 10.68
C VAL A 281 -0.30 -9.09 11.72
N PRO A 282 0.02 -10.38 11.47
CA PRO A 282 0.84 -11.18 12.38
C PRO A 282 2.31 -10.73 12.33
N CYS A 283 2.78 -10.06 13.38
CA CYS A 283 4.14 -9.52 13.45
C CYS A 283 5.21 -10.61 13.68
N CYS A 284 4.86 -11.72 14.32
CA CYS A 284 5.78 -12.84 14.60
C CYS A 284 6.31 -13.53 13.34
N GLN A 285 5.62 -13.45 12.21
CA GLN A 285 6.13 -13.97 10.93
C GLN A 285 7.44 -13.28 10.50
N HIS A 286 7.62 -12.01 10.82
CA HIS A 286 8.85 -11.29 10.52
C HIS A 286 10.03 -11.81 11.32
N GLU A 287 9.84 -12.12 12.60
CA GLU A 287 10.85 -12.70 13.47
C GLU A 287 11.18 -14.13 13.05
N ALA A 288 10.16 -14.96 12.79
CA ALA A 288 10.33 -16.30 12.27
C ALA A 288 11.15 -16.30 10.97
N ASN A 289 10.85 -15.40 10.03
CA ASN A 289 11.59 -15.25 8.78
C ASN A 289 13.07 -14.86 8.99
N ARG A 290 13.39 -14.12 10.04
CA ARG A 290 14.78 -13.77 10.37
C ARG A 290 15.55 -14.89 11.06
N THR A 291 14.87 -15.72 11.85
CA THR A 291 15.48 -16.70 12.76
C THR A 291 15.49 -18.12 12.23
N ILE A 292 14.53 -18.50 11.39
CA ILE A 292 14.47 -19.83 10.79
C ILE A 292 15.59 -20.00 9.77
N LYS A 293 16.50 -20.91 10.08
CA LYS A 293 17.55 -21.41 9.17
C LYS A 293 17.20 -22.86 8.83
N SER A 294 16.75 -23.11 7.62
CA SER A 294 16.44 -24.47 7.15
C SER A 294 16.76 -24.56 5.66
N ASP A 295 17.60 -25.53 5.30
CA ASP A 295 17.96 -25.77 3.89
C ASP A 295 16.75 -26.22 3.06
N ILE A 296 15.76 -26.84 3.70
CA ILE A 296 14.50 -27.31 3.07
C ILE A 296 13.51 -26.15 2.91
N LEU A 297 13.40 -25.26 3.89
CA LEU A 297 12.45 -24.16 3.91
C LEU A 297 12.99 -22.90 3.25
N SER A 298 14.29 -22.75 3.08
CA SER A 298 14.91 -21.56 2.50
C SER A 298 14.40 -21.22 1.10
N VAL A 299 14.13 -22.24 0.28
CA VAL A 299 13.58 -22.10 -1.07
C VAL A 299 12.09 -21.78 -1.05
N SER A 300 11.34 -22.39 -0.15
CA SER A 300 9.89 -22.13 0.01
C SER A 300 9.61 -20.75 0.60
N TYR A 301 10.46 -20.28 1.50
CA TYR A 301 10.29 -18.97 2.17
C TYR A 301 10.55 -17.77 1.27
N THR A 302 11.50 -17.88 0.34
CA THR A 302 11.75 -16.83 -0.66
C THR A 302 10.63 -16.70 -1.69
N HIS A 303 9.74 -17.71 -1.80
CA HIS A 303 8.60 -17.71 -2.73
C HIS A 303 7.26 -17.47 -2.02
N LEU A 304 7.21 -17.57 -0.68
CA LEU A 304 6.01 -17.29 0.15
C LEU A 304 5.83 -15.81 0.50
N THR A 305 6.79 -14.95 0.21
CA THR A 305 6.51 -13.52 0.13
C THR A 305 5.64 -13.31 -1.09
N LEU A 306 4.33 -13.48 -0.91
CA LEU A 306 3.34 -13.04 -1.88
C LEU A 306 3.71 -11.59 -2.26
N PRO A 307 3.82 -11.28 -3.56
CA PRO A 307 3.94 -9.91 -3.96
C PRO A 307 2.71 -9.19 -3.41
N THR A 308 2.92 -8.36 -2.43
CA THR A 308 1.91 -7.38 -2.03
C THR A 308 1.69 -6.50 -3.24
N SER A 309 0.71 -6.89 -4.02
CA SER A 309 0.19 -6.13 -5.15
C SER A 309 -0.34 -4.77 -4.69
#